data_765077a365f9054bc8ce011da15e84fc
#
_entry.id   765077a365f9054bc8ce011da15e84fc
#
_cell.length_a   1.000
_cell.length_b   1.000
_cell.length_c   1.000
_cell.angle_alpha   90.00
_cell.angle_beta   90.00
_cell.angle_gamma   90.00
#
_symmetry.space_group_name_H-M   'P 1'
#
loop_
_entity.id
_entity.type
_entity.pdbx_description
1 polymer ?
#
loop_
_entity_poly.entity_id
_entity_poly.type
_entity_poly.pdbx_seq_one_letter_code
_entity_poly.pdbx_strand_id
1 'polypeptide(L)'
;MPFLVALLVIALIIAFLFLSTLFIVPQQQAYIIERFGKFNKVQFAGIHIRIPFVDRIAMKTNMRVNQLNVQLETKTLDNVFVTVVASTQFRVNPENVATAYYELRDPAGQLRSYMEDALRSAIPALSLDDAFARKDDVAFDVQKTVGNEMSRFGFTVVKTLITAIDPSPQVKNAMDSINAAQREKEATRQRAEAQRIQIETQAAAEAEKTRLQGEGQANYRREIASGTVDQIKSLQAVGMNIGDVNNVVLFNQYLDVLRSLSESNNAKTVVLPASTPGGYQDMYSQITQAMMTANETAERSAYTPKPSHTAAPSVPRI
;
A
#
# COMPACT_ATOMS: atom_id res chain seq x y z
N MET A 1 64.32 -36.93 -61.45
CA MET A 1 63.45 -37.33 -60.32
C MET A 1 63.68 -36.49 -59.03
N PRO A 2 64.91 -36.29 -58.50
CA PRO A 2 65.07 -35.54 -57.23
C PRO A 2 64.67 -34.05 -57.33
N PHE A 3 64.79 -33.40 -58.49
CA PHE A 3 64.34 -32.01 -58.69
C PHE A 3 62.86 -31.81 -58.59
N LEU A 4 62.02 -32.75 -59.12
CA LEU A 4 60.59 -32.70 -59.01
C LEU A 4 60.13 -32.90 -57.59
N VAL A 5 60.75 -33.76 -56.81
CA VAL A 5 60.44 -33.98 -55.38
C VAL A 5 60.78 -32.77 -54.54
N ALA A 6 61.95 -32.11 -54.81
CA ALA A 6 62.33 -30.85 -54.13
C ALA A 6 61.33 -29.73 -54.41
N LEU A 7 60.87 -29.61 -55.64
CA LEU A 7 59.88 -28.57 -56.03
C LEU A 7 58.52 -28.82 -55.39
N LEU A 8 58.08 -30.10 -55.27
CA LEU A 8 56.84 -30.49 -54.59
C LEU A 8 56.91 -30.20 -53.07
N VAL A 9 58.06 -30.49 -52.44
CA VAL A 9 58.28 -30.18 -51.01
C VAL A 9 58.25 -28.68 -50.79
N ILE A 10 58.89 -27.86 -51.62
CA ILE A 10 58.84 -26.41 -51.53
C ILE A 10 57.39 -25.90 -51.70
N ALA A 11 56.65 -26.41 -52.66
CA ALA A 11 55.24 -26.03 -52.89
C ALA A 11 54.36 -26.37 -51.67
N LEU A 12 54.54 -27.53 -51.04
CA LEU A 12 53.90 -27.92 -49.82
C LEU A 12 54.20 -26.99 -48.63
N ILE A 13 55.47 -26.63 -48.48
CA ILE A 13 55.89 -25.67 -47.43
C ILE A 13 55.22 -24.32 -47.63
N ILE A 14 55.23 -23.81 -48.87
CA ILE A 14 54.60 -22.53 -49.24
C ILE A 14 53.06 -22.61 -48.96
N ALA A 15 52.40 -23.70 -49.37
CA ALA A 15 51.01 -23.91 -49.12
C ALA A 15 50.70 -23.98 -47.61
N PHE A 16 51.52 -24.69 -46.86
CA PHE A 16 51.40 -24.77 -45.40
C PHE A 16 51.60 -23.39 -44.73
N LEU A 17 52.59 -22.61 -45.14
CA LEU A 17 52.79 -21.26 -44.66
C LEU A 17 51.61 -20.35 -45.01
N PHE A 18 51.05 -20.47 -46.22
CA PHE A 18 49.88 -19.71 -46.64
C PHE A 18 48.65 -20.04 -45.83
N LEU A 19 48.36 -21.33 -45.59
CA LEU A 19 47.25 -21.73 -44.72
C LEU A 19 47.42 -21.28 -43.26
N SER A 20 48.68 -21.29 -42.74
CA SER A 20 48.99 -20.82 -41.39
C SER A 20 48.85 -19.29 -41.21
N THR A 21 48.76 -18.55 -42.33
CA THR A 21 48.62 -17.10 -42.33
C THR A 21 47.18 -16.65 -42.03
N LEU A 22 46.18 -17.47 -42.38
CA LEU A 22 44.77 -17.16 -42.17
C LEU A 22 44.33 -17.55 -40.76
N PHE A 23 43.57 -16.66 -40.09
CA PHE A 23 42.89 -16.97 -38.84
C PHE A 23 41.53 -16.28 -38.77
N ILE A 24 40.64 -16.85 -38.01
CA ILE A 24 39.28 -16.38 -37.86
C ILE A 24 39.07 -15.85 -36.43
N VAL A 25 38.55 -14.62 -36.32
CA VAL A 25 38.15 -14.04 -35.05
C VAL A 25 36.65 -14.23 -34.89
N PRO A 26 36.19 -14.90 -33.84
CA PRO A 26 34.75 -15.06 -33.55
C PRO A 26 34.05 -13.75 -33.27
N GLN A 27 32.72 -13.74 -33.45
CA GLN A 27 31.90 -12.60 -33.13
C GLN A 27 32.02 -12.23 -31.63
N GLN A 28 31.99 -10.92 -31.31
CA GLN A 28 32.15 -10.39 -29.96
C GLN A 28 33.50 -10.72 -29.29
N GLN A 29 34.54 -10.91 -30.09
CA GLN A 29 35.95 -10.99 -29.65
C GLN A 29 36.82 -10.01 -30.42
N ALA A 30 37.88 -9.55 -29.77
CA ALA A 30 38.92 -8.78 -30.38
C ALA A 30 40.28 -9.44 -30.05
N TYR A 31 41.14 -9.62 -31.07
CA TYR A 31 42.45 -10.19 -30.90
C TYR A 31 43.48 -9.09 -31.04
N ILE A 32 44.35 -9.00 -30.04
CA ILE A 32 45.49 -8.06 -30.04
C ILE A 32 46.67 -8.78 -30.66
N ILE A 33 47.25 -8.18 -31.72
CA ILE A 33 48.37 -8.72 -32.46
C ILE A 33 49.61 -7.88 -32.15
N GLU A 34 50.64 -8.55 -31.68
CA GLU A 34 51.96 -8.03 -31.47
C GLU A 34 52.90 -8.48 -32.59
N ARG A 35 53.80 -7.60 -33.00
CA ARG A 35 54.88 -7.87 -33.92
C ARG A 35 56.20 -7.67 -33.21
N PHE A 36 56.97 -8.74 -33.04
CA PHE A 36 58.23 -8.71 -32.28
C PHE A 36 58.08 -8.10 -30.87
N GLY A 37 56.93 -8.41 -30.17
CA GLY A 37 56.66 -7.89 -28.83
C GLY A 37 56.14 -6.45 -28.78
N LYS A 38 55.94 -5.79 -29.93
CA LYS A 38 55.38 -4.44 -30.00
C LYS A 38 53.94 -4.51 -30.53
N PHE A 39 53.05 -3.71 -29.96
CA PHE A 39 51.68 -3.58 -30.46
C PHE A 39 51.66 -3.23 -31.95
N ASN A 40 50.90 -3.96 -32.72
CA ASN A 40 50.74 -3.74 -34.16
C ASN A 40 49.30 -3.31 -34.49
N LYS A 41 48.29 -4.15 -34.17
CA LYS A 41 46.90 -3.88 -34.51
C LYS A 41 45.94 -4.71 -33.66
N VAL A 42 44.68 -4.25 -33.59
CA VAL A 42 43.55 -5.01 -33.06
C VAL A 42 42.72 -5.56 -34.23
N GLN A 43 42.35 -6.83 -34.17
CA GLN A 43 41.50 -7.49 -35.17
C GLN A 43 40.16 -7.87 -34.53
N PHE A 44 39.08 -7.40 -35.15
CA PHE A 44 37.71 -7.71 -34.77
C PHE A 44 37.18 -8.94 -35.51
N ALA A 45 35.90 -9.30 -35.28
CA ALA A 45 35.27 -10.45 -35.89
C ALA A 45 35.45 -10.48 -37.43
N GLY A 46 35.84 -11.64 -37.96
CA GLY A 46 36.06 -11.86 -39.36
C GLY A 46 37.32 -12.69 -39.67
N ILE A 47 37.65 -12.80 -40.95
CA ILE A 47 38.82 -13.49 -41.46
C ILE A 47 39.96 -12.49 -41.57
N HIS A 48 41.09 -12.83 -40.99
CA HIS A 48 42.26 -11.96 -40.96
C HIS A 48 43.54 -12.71 -41.33
N ILE A 49 44.53 -11.92 -41.75
CA ILE A 49 45.83 -12.41 -42.15
C ILE A 49 46.88 -11.99 -41.12
N ARG A 50 47.68 -12.95 -40.66
CA ARG A 50 48.86 -12.72 -39.81
C ARG A 50 50.11 -13.29 -40.48
N ILE A 51 51.26 -12.69 -40.23
CA ILE A 51 52.54 -13.21 -40.72
C ILE A 51 53.01 -14.27 -39.70
N PRO A 52 53.10 -15.57 -40.10
CA PRO A 52 53.59 -16.60 -39.21
C PRO A 52 55.02 -16.29 -38.77
N PHE A 53 55.39 -16.68 -37.54
CA PHE A 53 56.65 -16.41 -36.85
C PHE A 53 56.93 -14.95 -36.46
N VAL A 54 56.34 -13.96 -37.11
CA VAL A 54 56.50 -12.53 -36.82
C VAL A 54 55.38 -11.97 -35.96
N ASP A 55 54.13 -12.28 -36.30
CA ASP A 55 52.94 -11.80 -35.63
C ASP A 55 52.48 -12.82 -34.59
N ARG A 56 52.35 -12.37 -33.34
CA ARG A 56 51.83 -13.16 -32.21
C ARG A 56 50.48 -12.62 -31.76
N ILE A 57 49.54 -13.51 -31.47
CA ILE A 57 48.30 -13.13 -30.77
C ILE A 57 48.64 -12.98 -29.27
N ALA A 58 48.67 -11.76 -28.78
CA ALA A 58 48.99 -11.44 -27.39
C ALA A 58 47.84 -11.78 -26.47
N MET A 59 46.61 -11.39 -26.87
CA MET A 59 45.40 -11.61 -26.07
C MET A 59 44.15 -11.77 -26.95
N LYS A 60 43.21 -12.59 -26.46
CA LYS A 60 41.86 -12.72 -27.00
C LYS A 60 40.91 -12.05 -26.03
N THR A 61 40.44 -10.86 -26.35
CA THR A 61 39.59 -10.05 -25.48
C THR A 61 38.11 -10.31 -25.77
N ASN A 62 37.32 -10.56 -24.73
CA ASN A 62 35.88 -10.67 -24.87
C ASN A 62 35.25 -9.27 -24.84
N MET A 63 34.44 -8.98 -25.86
CA MET A 63 33.76 -7.69 -26.04
C MET A 63 32.32 -7.68 -25.48
N ARG A 64 31.86 -8.82 -24.96
CA ARG A 64 30.53 -8.92 -24.36
C ARG A 64 30.46 -8.12 -23.07
N VAL A 65 29.25 -7.76 -22.69
CA VAL A 65 28.99 -7.12 -21.40
C VAL A 65 29.26 -8.14 -20.28
N ASN A 66 30.10 -7.75 -19.36
CA ASN A 66 30.41 -8.49 -18.14
C ASN A 66 29.69 -7.81 -16.96
N GLN A 67 29.35 -8.57 -15.95
CA GLN A 67 28.73 -8.07 -14.72
C GLN A 67 29.68 -8.30 -13.55
N LEU A 68 29.82 -7.29 -12.71
CA LEU A 68 30.53 -7.36 -11.44
C LEU A 68 29.57 -6.99 -10.32
N ASN A 69 29.47 -7.85 -9.32
CA ASN A 69 28.75 -7.57 -8.09
C ASN A 69 29.76 -7.14 -7.00
N VAL A 70 29.43 -6.04 -6.33
CA VAL A 70 30.22 -5.47 -5.24
C VAL A 70 29.35 -5.41 -4.02
N GLN A 71 29.86 -5.89 -2.89
CA GLN A 71 29.23 -5.82 -1.59
C GLN A 71 30.13 -5.02 -0.67
N LEU A 72 29.59 -3.98 -0.06
CA LEU A 72 30.30 -3.06 0.80
C LEU A 72 29.50 -2.80 2.07
N GLU A 73 30.15 -2.86 3.21
CA GLU A 73 29.61 -2.36 4.47
C GLU A 73 30.00 -0.91 4.66
N THR A 74 29.02 -0.05 4.92
CA THR A 74 29.22 1.38 5.14
C THR A 74 28.21 1.90 6.17
N LYS A 75 28.30 3.18 6.51
CA LYS A 75 27.49 3.84 7.52
C LYS A 75 26.72 4.99 6.89
N THR A 76 25.42 5.09 7.17
CA THR A 76 24.58 6.21 6.76
C THR A 76 24.79 7.45 7.62
N LEU A 77 24.20 8.58 7.21
CA LEU A 77 24.18 9.83 8.00
C LEU A 77 23.60 9.62 9.41
N ASP A 78 22.61 8.76 9.55
CA ASP A 78 21.93 8.41 10.81
C ASP A 78 22.74 7.46 11.68
N ASN A 79 24.03 7.24 11.37
CA ASN A 79 24.90 6.31 12.08
C ASN A 79 24.48 4.84 12.04
N VAL A 80 23.69 4.43 11.05
CA VAL A 80 23.27 3.05 10.85
C VAL A 80 24.25 2.33 9.92
N PHE A 81 24.77 1.17 10.35
CA PHE A 81 25.57 0.32 9.48
C PHE A 81 24.65 -0.42 8.51
N VAL A 82 25.02 -0.34 7.22
CA VAL A 82 24.30 -0.96 6.12
C VAL A 82 25.24 -1.72 5.22
N THR A 83 24.79 -2.87 4.77
CA THR A 83 25.45 -3.62 3.70
C THR A 83 24.80 -3.24 2.38
N VAL A 84 25.58 -2.61 1.51
CA VAL A 84 25.13 -2.20 0.17
C VAL A 84 25.63 -3.22 -0.85
N VAL A 85 24.72 -3.75 -1.66
CA VAL A 85 25.04 -4.62 -2.79
C VAL A 85 24.75 -3.86 -4.07
N ALA A 86 25.80 -3.63 -4.85
CA ALA A 86 25.71 -2.97 -6.14
C ALA A 86 26.17 -3.91 -7.25
N SER A 87 25.53 -3.82 -8.40
CA SER A 87 25.85 -4.59 -9.60
C SER A 87 26.18 -3.63 -10.74
N THR A 88 27.35 -3.80 -11.34
CA THR A 88 27.81 -2.97 -12.46
C THR A 88 28.04 -3.81 -13.68
N GLN A 89 27.50 -3.37 -14.80
CA GLN A 89 27.70 -3.94 -16.11
C GLN A 89 28.74 -3.11 -16.87
N PHE A 90 29.75 -3.77 -17.39
CA PHE A 90 30.82 -3.11 -18.12
C PHE A 90 31.25 -3.95 -19.31
N ARG A 91 31.86 -3.29 -20.28
CA ARG A 91 32.46 -3.91 -21.46
C ARG A 91 33.71 -3.18 -21.89
N VAL A 92 34.53 -3.83 -22.70
CA VAL A 92 35.67 -3.19 -23.37
C VAL A 92 35.15 -2.26 -24.48
N ASN A 93 35.68 -1.04 -24.55
CA ASN A 93 35.38 -0.12 -25.63
C ASN A 93 36.05 -0.60 -26.90
N PRO A 94 35.33 -0.81 -28.02
CA PRO A 94 35.93 -1.24 -29.29
C PRO A 94 37.04 -0.34 -29.79
N GLU A 95 36.99 0.96 -29.51
CA GLU A 95 37.97 1.93 -29.95
C GLU A 95 39.30 1.84 -29.17
N ASN A 96 39.25 1.38 -27.92
CA ASN A 96 40.37 1.43 -26.98
C ASN A 96 40.77 0.05 -26.44
N VAL A 97 40.60 -1.02 -27.24
CA VAL A 97 40.93 -2.39 -26.83
C VAL A 97 42.41 -2.55 -26.45
N ALA A 98 43.30 -1.86 -27.13
CA ALA A 98 44.72 -1.89 -26.82
C ALA A 98 45.03 -1.28 -25.46
N THR A 99 44.49 -0.10 -25.16
CA THR A 99 44.59 0.55 -23.85
C THR A 99 44.06 -0.36 -22.73
N ALA A 100 42.89 -0.98 -22.95
CA ALA A 100 42.30 -1.89 -21.98
C ALA A 100 43.16 -3.11 -21.63
N TYR A 101 43.99 -3.54 -22.57
CA TYR A 101 44.89 -4.67 -22.33
C TYR A 101 46.25 -4.25 -21.74
N TYR A 102 46.85 -3.18 -22.24
CA TYR A 102 48.24 -2.81 -21.85
C TYR A 102 48.31 -1.99 -20.56
N GLU A 103 47.28 -1.19 -20.26
CA GLU A 103 47.29 -0.28 -19.12
C GLU A 103 46.66 -0.88 -17.85
N LEU A 104 45.74 -1.85 -17.99
CA LEU A 104 45.03 -2.39 -16.84
C LEU A 104 45.14 -3.92 -16.78
N ARG A 105 45.82 -4.41 -15.74
CA ARG A 105 46.06 -5.84 -15.54
C ARG A 105 44.83 -6.58 -15.03
N ASP A 106 44.11 -5.99 -14.06
CA ASP A 106 42.89 -6.56 -13.45
C ASP A 106 41.75 -5.55 -13.51
N PRO A 107 40.98 -5.56 -14.61
CA PRO A 107 39.85 -4.64 -14.76
C PRO A 107 38.73 -4.83 -13.70
N ALA A 108 38.50 -6.09 -13.32
CA ALA A 108 37.42 -6.39 -12.33
C ALA A 108 37.81 -5.90 -10.93
N GLY A 109 39.06 -6.12 -10.52
CA GLY A 109 39.55 -5.62 -9.23
C GLY A 109 39.60 -4.09 -9.17
N GLN A 110 40.05 -3.43 -10.25
CA GLN A 110 40.05 -1.97 -10.30
C GLN A 110 38.65 -1.37 -10.31
N LEU A 111 37.74 -1.93 -11.10
CA LEU A 111 36.32 -1.52 -11.11
C LEU A 111 35.69 -1.68 -9.73
N ARG A 112 35.98 -2.79 -9.05
CA ARG A 112 35.51 -3.02 -7.68
C ARG A 112 35.99 -1.92 -6.74
N SER A 113 37.27 -1.59 -6.77
CA SER A 113 37.84 -0.56 -5.90
C SER A 113 37.21 0.81 -6.15
N TYR A 114 37.00 1.19 -7.40
CA TYR A 114 36.31 2.45 -7.74
C TYR A 114 34.86 2.45 -7.31
N MET A 115 34.16 1.32 -7.46
CA MET A 115 32.77 1.17 -7.00
C MET A 115 32.68 1.31 -5.48
N GLU A 116 33.57 0.64 -4.74
CA GLU A 116 33.61 0.71 -3.28
C GLU A 116 33.89 2.13 -2.80
N ASP A 117 34.83 2.85 -3.44
CA ASP A 117 35.16 4.22 -3.10
C ASP A 117 33.98 5.18 -3.37
N ALA A 118 33.38 5.07 -4.55
CA ALA A 118 32.23 5.89 -4.92
C ALA A 118 31.02 5.66 -3.99
N LEU A 119 30.71 4.39 -3.66
CA LEU A 119 29.64 4.05 -2.73
C LEU A 119 29.95 4.53 -1.30
N ARG A 120 31.21 4.37 -0.85
CA ARG A 120 31.66 4.83 0.47
C ARG A 120 31.60 6.36 0.62
N SER A 121 31.69 7.07 -0.49
CA SER A 121 31.53 8.53 -0.52
C SER A 121 30.05 8.97 -0.58
N ALA A 122 29.21 8.25 -1.31
CA ALA A 122 27.83 8.64 -1.57
C ALA A 122 26.88 8.29 -0.41
N ILE A 123 26.97 7.08 0.16
CA ILE A 123 26.02 6.59 1.16
C ILE A 123 26.05 7.38 2.49
N PRO A 124 27.21 7.77 3.05
CA PRO A 124 27.24 8.52 4.32
C PRO A 124 26.64 9.91 4.25
N ALA A 125 26.39 10.45 3.08
CA ALA A 125 25.72 11.73 2.88
C ALA A 125 24.20 11.64 2.98
N LEU A 126 23.63 10.43 3.07
CA LEU A 126 22.19 10.16 3.05
C LEU A 126 21.74 9.50 4.35
N SER A 127 20.51 9.83 4.79
CA SER A 127 19.82 9.04 5.81
C SER A 127 19.48 7.66 5.26
N LEU A 128 19.15 6.71 6.15
CA LEU A 128 18.76 5.38 5.71
C LEU A 128 17.53 5.42 4.79
N ASP A 129 16.52 6.21 5.14
CA ASP A 129 15.30 6.37 4.36
C ASP A 129 15.57 7.03 2.99
N ASP A 130 16.44 8.04 2.95
CA ASP A 130 16.88 8.68 1.70
C ASP A 130 17.68 7.73 0.83
N ALA A 131 18.54 6.91 1.42
CA ALA A 131 19.31 5.91 0.67
C ALA A 131 18.42 4.88 -0.02
N PHE A 132 17.31 4.48 0.62
CA PHE A 132 16.29 3.63 -0.02
C PHE A 132 15.50 4.37 -1.10
N ALA A 133 15.04 5.59 -0.81
CA ALA A 133 14.19 6.37 -1.72
C ALA A 133 14.95 6.81 -2.98
N ARG A 134 16.24 7.15 -2.84
CA ARG A 134 17.08 7.72 -3.90
C ARG A 134 18.18 6.78 -4.39
N LYS A 135 18.00 5.47 -4.20
CA LYS A 135 18.99 4.46 -4.63
C LYS A 135 19.37 4.55 -6.12
N ASP A 136 18.42 4.94 -6.96
CA ASP A 136 18.63 5.06 -8.40
C ASP A 136 19.48 6.30 -8.74
N ASP A 137 19.30 7.41 -8.01
CA ASP A 137 20.13 8.61 -8.12
C ASP A 137 21.59 8.30 -7.73
N VAL A 138 21.76 7.61 -6.59
CA VAL A 138 23.08 7.16 -6.13
C VAL A 138 23.74 6.23 -7.16
N ALA A 139 22.98 5.29 -7.70
CA ALA A 139 23.49 4.38 -8.74
C ALA A 139 23.94 5.15 -9.98
N PHE A 140 23.22 6.19 -10.37
CA PHE A 140 23.56 7.04 -11.50
C PHE A 140 24.85 7.85 -11.24
N ASP A 141 24.99 8.46 -10.07
CA ASP A 141 26.17 9.23 -9.69
C ASP A 141 27.42 8.35 -9.62
N VAL A 142 27.27 7.16 -9.01
CA VAL A 142 28.33 6.14 -8.97
C VAL A 142 28.70 5.70 -10.39
N GLN A 143 27.72 5.41 -11.25
CA GLN A 143 27.95 5.05 -12.66
C GLN A 143 28.75 6.14 -13.39
N LYS A 144 28.40 7.40 -13.20
CA LYS A 144 29.07 8.54 -13.83
C LYS A 144 30.51 8.67 -13.36
N THR A 145 30.75 8.60 -12.05
CA THR A 145 32.09 8.70 -11.46
C THR A 145 32.97 7.55 -11.91
N VAL A 146 32.52 6.32 -11.71
CA VAL A 146 33.26 5.11 -12.07
C VAL A 146 33.42 4.99 -13.58
N GLY A 147 32.42 5.38 -14.37
CA GLY A 147 32.45 5.39 -15.81
C GLY A 147 33.55 6.31 -16.37
N ASN A 148 33.71 7.50 -15.79
CA ASN A 148 34.75 8.44 -16.16
C ASN A 148 36.16 7.87 -15.91
N GLU A 149 36.38 7.24 -14.74
CA GLU A 149 37.66 6.65 -14.40
C GLU A 149 37.98 5.42 -15.28
N MET A 150 37.02 4.52 -15.46
CA MET A 150 37.19 3.31 -16.27
C MET A 150 37.33 3.61 -17.76
N SER A 151 36.79 4.71 -18.26
CA SER A 151 36.91 5.12 -19.66
C SER A 151 38.33 5.43 -20.06
N ARG A 152 39.16 5.94 -19.13
CA ARG A 152 40.60 6.19 -19.36
C ARG A 152 41.37 4.92 -19.68
N PHE A 153 40.92 3.80 -19.09
CA PHE A 153 41.52 2.47 -19.34
C PHE A 153 40.80 1.69 -20.45
N GLY A 154 39.96 2.35 -21.25
CA GLY A 154 39.31 1.71 -22.39
C GLY A 154 38.14 0.80 -22.04
N PHE A 155 37.51 0.97 -20.86
CA PHE A 155 36.31 0.27 -20.47
C PHE A 155 35.12 1.23 -20.44
N THR A 156 33.96 0.72 -20.86
CA THR A 156 32.68 1.46 -20.77
C THR A 156 31.79 0.81 -19.73
N VAL A 157 31.39 1.57 -18.72
CA VAL A 157 30.34 1.17 -17.76
C VAL A 157 28.99 1.39 -18.43
N VAL A 158 28.26 0.30 -18.62
CA VAL A 158 26.94 0.31 -19.30
C VAL A 158 25.85 0.74 -18.34
N LYS A 159 25.78 0.09 -17.18
CA LYS A 159 24.79 0.38 -16.16
C LYS A 159 25.29 -0.05 -14.79
N THR A 160 24.98 0.77 -13.79
CA THR A 160 25.16 0.45 -12.37
C THR A 160 23.81 0.43 -11.68
N LEU A 161 23.59 -0.54 -10.79
CA LEU A 161 22.36 -0.74 -10.04
C LEU A 161 22.73 -1.02 -8.59
N ILE A 162 22.03 -0.41 -7.66
CA ILE A 162 22.03 -0.82 -6.24
C ILE A 162 20.92 -1.84 -6.07
N THR A 163 21.30 -3.09 -5.80
CA THR A 163 20.39 -4.22 -5.71
C THR A 163 19.79 -4.39 -4.33
N ALA A 164 20.58 -4.12 -3.29
CA ALA A 164 20.12 -4.19 -1.90
C ALA A 164 20.85 -3.15 -1.04
N ILE A 165 20.15 -2.68 -0.02
CA ILE A 165 20.69 -1.88 1.09
C ILE A 165 20.14 -2.53 2.35
N ASP A 166 20.95 -3.36 3.02
CA ASP A 166 20.49 -4.15 4.16
C ASP A 166 21.07 -3.56 5.46
N PRO A 167 20.24 -2.96 6.31
CA PRO A 167 20.67 -2.53 7.64
C PRO A 167 20.90 -3.74 8.54
N SER A 168 21.61 -3.52 9.66
CA SER A 168 21.84 -4.58 10.65
C SER A 168 20.50 -5.16 11.16
N PRO A 169 20.45 -6.45 11.52
CA PRO A 169 19.22 -7.10 11.97
C PRO A 169 18.55 -6.40 13.17
N GLN A 170 19.34 -5.81 14.04
CA GLN A 170 18.84 -5.06 15.20
C GLN A 170 18.07 -3.81 14.76
N VAL A 171 18.62 -3.06 13.80
CA VAL A 171 17.98 -1.85 13.26
C VAL A 171 16.72 -2.22 12.46
N LYS A 172 16.78 -3.28 11.68
CA LYS A 172 15.61 -3.78 10.95
C LYS A 172 14.45 -4.11 11.89
N ASN A 173 14.72 -4.87 12.96
CA ASN A 173 13.71 -5.20 13.96
C ASN A 173 13.15 -3.96 14.67
N ALA A 174 14.02 -2.98 14.99
CA ALA A 174 13.57 -1.72 15.58
C ALA A 174 12.67 -0.92 14.62
N MET A 175 13.05 -0.80 13.36
CA MET A 175 12.23 -0.14 12.33
C MET A 175 10.89 -0.84 12.10
N ASP A 176 10.88 -2.18 12.06
CA ASP A 176 9.66 -2.96 11.94
C ASP A 176 8.71 -2.71 13.12
N SER A 177 9.27 -2.62 14.35
CA SER A 177 8.49 -2.30 15.55
C SER A 177 7.92 -0.88 15.53
N ILE A 178 8.71 0.11 15.10
CA ILE A 178 8.26 1.51 14.94
C ILE A 178 7.16 1.59 13.88
N ASN A 179 7.37 0.96 12.74
CA ASN A 179 6.39 0.93 11.65
C ASN A 179 5.08 0.24 12.06
N ALA A 180 5.17 -0.86 12.84
CA ALA A 180 4.01 -1.55 13.38
C ALA A 180 3.22 -0.64 14.34
N ALA A 181 3.92 0.03 15.28
CA ALA A 181 3.30 0.97 16.21
C ALA A 181 2.67 2.18 15.50
N GLN A 182 3.30 2.68 14.45
CA GLN A 182 2.77 3.79 13.67
C GLN A 182 1.52 3.40 12.88
N ARG A 183 1.52 2.22 12.27
CA ARG A 183 0.34 1.67 11.59
C ARG A 183 -0.81 1.41 12.57
N GLU A 184 -0.52 0.89 13.76
CA GLU A 184 -1.54 0.68 14.78
C GLU A 184 -2.13 1.99 15.30
N LYS A 185 -1.30 3.01 15.54
CA LYS A 185 -1.75 4.37 15.88
C LYS A 185 -2.68 4.94 14.81
N GLU A 186 -2.29 4.83 13.54
CA GLU A 186 -3.12 5.33 12.43
C GLU A 186 -4.42 4.53 12.29
N ALA A 187 -4.35 3.20 12.40
CA ALA A 187 -5.54 2.35 12.39
C ALA A 187 -6.49 2.69 13.55
N THR A 188 -5.96 2.95 14.74
CA THR A 188 -6.76 3.35 15.91
C THR A 188 -7.41 4.71 15.70
N ARG A 189 -6.67 5.67 15.14
CA ARG A 189 -7.21 6.99 14.77
C ARG A 189 -8.34 6.87 13.75
N GLN A 190 -8.16 6.07 12.70
CA GLN A 190 -9.17 5.86 11.68
C GLN A 190 -10.41 5.14 12.24
N ARG A 191 -10.22 4.15 13.16
CA ARG A 191 -11.35 3.49 13.84
C ARG A 191 -12.13 4.47 14.72
N ALA A 192 -11.44 5.31 15.49
CA ALA A 192 -12.07 6.33 16.31
C ALA A 192 -12.86 7.36 15.46
N GLU A 193 -12.29 7.78 14.34
CA GLU A 193 -12.97 8.69 13.42
C GLU A 193 -14.20 8.04 12.77
N ALA A 194 -14.08 6.79 12.32
CA ALA A 194 -15.21 6.02 11.78
C ALA A 194 -16.32 5.85 12.82
N GLN A 195 -15.96 5.56 14.07
CA GLN A 195 -16.92 5.45 15.16
C GLN A 195 -17.60 6.80 15.47
N ARG A 196 -16.87 7.91 15.45
CA ARG A 196 -17.42 9.26 15.58
C ARG A 196 -18.45 9.54 14.49
N ILE A 197 -18.10 9.30 13.24
CA ILE A 197 -18.98 9.50 12.08
C ILE A 197 -20.23 8.60 12.20
N GLN A 198 -20.05 7.35 12.64
CA GLN A 198 -21.17 6.42 12.85
C GLN A 198 -22.14 6.95 13.91
N ILE A 199 -21.64 7.40 15.07
CA ILE A 199 -22.46 7.96 16.15
C ILE A 199 -23.18 9.22 15.69
N GLU A 200 -22.49 10.15 15.02
CA GLU A 200 -23.09 11.37 14.48
C GLU A 200 -24.19 11.07 13.46
N THR A 201 -23.94 10.14 12.56
CA THR A 201 -24.92 9.74 11.52
C THR A 201 -26.12 9.05 12.15
N GLN A 202 -25.89 8.16 13.14
CA GLN A 202 -26.98 7.50 13.85
C GLN A 202 -27.82 8.49 14.65
N ALA A 203 -27.20 9.40 15.39
CA ALA A 203 -27.90 10.44 16.13
C ALA A 203 -28.71 11.38 15.19
N ALA A 204 -28.16 11.75 14.06
CA ALA A 204 -28.89 12.53 13.06
C ALA A 204 -30.08 11.76 12.47
N ALA A 205 -29.93 10.47 12.19
CA ALA A 205 -30.99 9.61 11.70
C ALA A 205 -32.11 9.41 12.75
N GLU A 206 -31.73 9.24 14.01
CA GLU A 206 -32.71 9.13 15.12
C GLU A 206 -33.48 10.45 15.36
N ALA A 207 -32.79 11.59 15.30
CA ALA A 207 -33.42 12.90 15.39
C ALA A 207 -34.40 13.12 14.23
N GLU A 208 -34.02 12.80 13.00
CA GLU A 208 -34.89 12.92 11.82
C GLU A 208 -36.11 11.96 11.92
N LYS A 209 -35.86 10.71 12.35
CA LYS A 209 -36.95 9.77 12.62
C LYS A 209 -37.94 10.32 13.63
N THR A 210 -37.45 10.87 14.74
CA THR A 210 -38.33 11.44 15.79
C THR A 210 -39.09 12.68 15.27
N ARG A 211 -38.45 13.53 14.47
CA ARG A 211 -39.10 14.67 13.81
C ARG A 211 -40.23 14.22 12.89
N LEU A 212 -39.96 13.27 12.00
CA LEU A 212 -40.93 12.71 11.06
C LEU A 212 -42.11 12.02 11.78
N GLN A 213 -41.79 11.30 12.85
CA GLN A 213 -42.85 10.67 13.70
C GLN A 213 -43.73 11.75 14.38
N GLY A 214 -43.10 12.81 14.89
CA GLY A 214 -43.84 13.94 15.48
C GLY A 214 -44.72 14.66 14.45
N GLU A 215 -44.23 14.91 13.26
CA GLU A 215 -45.00 15.50 12.15
C GLU A 215 -46.15 14.55 11.72
N GLY A 216 -45.86 13.27 11.58
CA GLY A 216 -46.88 12.25 11.28
C GLY A 216 -48.00 12.22 12.31
N GLN A 217 -47.63 12.23 13.61
CA GLN A 217 -48.62 12.29 14.68
C GLN A 217 -49.44 13.60 14.71
N ALA A 218 -48.77 14.74 14.46
CA ALA A 218 -49.46 16.03 14.39
C ALA A 218 -50.45 16.10 13.21
N ASN A 219 -50.06 15.60 12.06
CA ASN A 219 -50.91 15.49 10.87
C ASN A 219 -52.09 14.53 11.13
N TYR A 220 -51.81 13.35 11.68
CA TYR A 220 -52.85 12.39 12.05
C TYR A 220 -53.90 13.00 13.01
N ARG A 221 -53.47 13.71 14.08
CA ARG A 221 -54.37 14.41 15.00
C ARG A 221 -55.16 15.50 14.31
N ARG A 222 -54.57 16.24 13.35
CA ARG A 222 -55.23 17.27 12.59
C ARG A 222 -56.36 16.70 11.71
N GLU A 223 -56.07 15.58 11.04
CA GLU A 223 -57.03 14.86 10.19
C GLU A 223 -58.21 14.31 11.04
N ILE A 224 -57.93 13.71 12.20
CA ILE A 224 -59.00 13.27 13.12
C ILE A 224 -59.85 14.46 13.59
N ALA A 225 -59.20 15.56 13.97
CA ALA A 225 -59.96 16.74 14.42
C ALA A 225 -60.82 17.33 13.29
N SER A 226 -60.33 17.39 12.05
CA SER A 226 -61.11 17.84 10.90
C SER A 226 -62.29 16.90 10.61
N GLY A 227 -62.05 15.59 10.62
CA GLY A 227 -63.09 14.58 10.46
C GLY A 227 -64.18 14.66 11.56
N THR A 228 -63.76 14.90 12.79
CA THR A 228 -64.70 15.07 13.91
C THR A 228 -65.57 16.33 13.74
N VAL A 229 -64.98 17.43 13.30
CA VAL A 229 -65.72 18.69 13.00
C VAL A 229 -66.72 18.46 11.85
N ASP A 230 -66.34 17.76 10.80
CA ASP A 230 -67.25 17.47 9.68
C ASP A 230 -68.38 16.50 10.07
N GLN A 231 -68.12 15.55 10.97
CA GLN A 231 -69.07 14.67 11.53
C GLN A 231 -70.09 15.46 12.41
N ILE A 232 -69.64 16.37 13.26
CA ILE A 232 -70.50 17.25 14.07
C ILE A 232 -71.36 18.12 13.15
N LYS A 233 -70.84 18.74 12.12
CA LYS A 233 -71.65 19.53 11.16
C LYS A 233 -72.69 18.69 10.46
N SER A 234 -72.43 17.45 10.06
CA SER A 234 -73.38 16.59 9.39
C SER A 234 -74.51 16.15 10.33
N LEU A 235 -74.22 15.87 11.62
CA LEU A 235 -75.24 15.55 12.64
C LEU A 235 -76.07 16.75 12.98
N GLN A 236 -75.50 17.96 13.03
CA GLN A 236 -76.28 19.21 13.22
C GLN A 236 -77.24 19.48 12.05
N ALA A 237 -76.82 19.18 10.81
CA ALA A 237 -77.65 19.35 9.61
C ALA A 237 -78.89 18.44 9.62
N VAL A 238 -78.88 17.34 10.35
CA VAL A 238 -80.06 16.42 10.56
C VAL A 238 -80.95 16.87 11.68
N GLY A 239 -80.64 18.02 12.36
CA GLY A 239 -81.52 18.63 13.42
C GLY A 239 -81.27 18.09 14.81
N MET A 240 -80.11 17.41 15.08
CA MET A 240 -79.76 16.96 16.43
C MET A 240 -79.31 18.13 17.31
N ASN A 241 -79.68 18.13 18.58
CA ASN A 241 -79.28 19.12 19.57
C ASN A 241 -77.76 18.96 19.89
N ILE A 242 -77.06 20.07 20.15
CA ILE A 242 -75.60 20.10 20.39
C ILE A 242 -75.24 19.12 21.55
N GLY A 243 -76.05 18.95 22.57
CA GLY A 243 -75.80 18.01 23.67
C GLY A 243 -75.83 16.54 23.26
N ASP A 244 -76.74 16.16 22.37
CA ASP A 244 -76.85 14.80 21.85
C ASP A 244 -75.72 14.45 20.88
N VAL A 245 -75.26 15.43 20.04
CA VAL A 245 -74.12 15.30 19.15
C VAL A 245 -72.81 15.07 19.92
N ASN A 246 -72.61 15.79 21.03
CA ASN A 246 -71.47 15.61 21.91
C ASN A 246 -71.41 14.20 22.52
N ASN A 247 -72.58 13.69 22.96
CA ASN A 247 -72.64 12.34 23.53
C ASN A 247 -72.34 11.24 22.52
N VAL A 248 -72.75 11.41 21.25
CA VAL A 248 -72.45 10.47 20.17
C VAL A 248 -70.95 10.47 19.81
N VAL A 249 -70.38 11.67 19.77
CA VAL A 249 -68.92 11.83 19.48
C VAL A 249 -68.09 11.21 20.61
N LEU A 250 -68.42 11.48 21.87
CA LEU A 250 -67.74 10.90 23.02
C LEU A 250 -67.84 9.37 23.05
N PHE A 251 -69.05 8.84 22.71
CA PHE A 251 -69.24 7.41 22.61
C PHE A 251 -68.46 6.75 21.52
N ASN A 252 -68.33 7.36 20.34
CA ASN A 252 -67.47 6.87 19.27
C ASN A 252 -66.01 6.91 19.66
N GLN A 253 -65.56 7.98 20.32
CA GLN A 253 -64.17 8.05 20.82
C GLN A 253 -63.88 6.96 21.85
N TYR A 254 -64.85 6.66 22.71
CA TYR A 254 -64.75 5.57 23.68
C TYR A 254 -64.60 4.20 22.98
N LEU A 255 -65.42 3.95 21.94
CA LEU A 255 -65.33 2.71 21.15
C LEU A 255 -63.99 2.59 20.43
N ASP A 256 -63.41 3.69 19.91
CA ASP A 256 -62.11 3.72 19.27
C ASP A 256 -60.95 3.42 20.26
N VAL A 257 -61.09 3.94 21.51
CA VAL A 257 -60.12 3.60 22.57
C VAL A 257 -60.21 2.12 22.94
N LEU A 258 -61.41 1.56 23.08
CA LEU A 258 -61.65 0.14 23.37
C LEU A 258 -61.09 -0.73 22.24
N ARG A 259 -61.29 -0.33 21.01
CA ARG A 259 -60.70 -1.02 19.82
C ARG A 259 -59.18 -0.99 19.84
N SER A 260 -58.59 0.17 20.09
CA SER A 260 -57.13 0.30 20.17
C SER A 260 -56.51 -0.51 21.32
N LEU A 261 -57.23 -0.64 22.44
CA LEU A 261 -56.84 -1.49 23.55
C LEU A 261 -56.92 -2.98 23.20
N SER A 262 -57.93 -3.39 22.42
CA SER A 262 -58.11 -4.79 22.00
C SER A 262 -57.03 -5.21 20.92
N GLU A 263 -56.57 -4.25 20.11
CA GLU A 263 -55.53 -4.46 19.08
C GLU A 263 -54.12 -4.38 19.67
N SER A 264 -53.95 -3.82 20.87
CA SER A 264 -52.65 -3.77 21.54
C SER A 264 -52.26 -5.14 22.09
N ASN A 265 -51.15 -5.69 21.68
CA ASN A 265 -50.63 -7.03 22.03
C ASN A 265 -50.16 -7.15 23.51
N ASN A 266 -50.44 -6.17 24.34
CA ASN A 266 -50.20 -6.18 25.78
C ASN A 266 -51.50 -6.56 26.49
N ALA A 267 -51.67 -7.82 26.85
CA ALA A 267 -52.74 -8.36 27.62
C ALA A 267 -52.82 -7.71 29.04
N LYS A 268 -53.44 -6.54 29.11
CA LYS A 268 -53.81 -5.92 30.38
C LYS A 268 -55.29 -6.10 30.51
N THR A 269 -55.74 -6.75 31.62
CA THR A 269 -57.17 -6.91 31.96
C THR A 269 -57.74 -5.54 32.27
N VAL A 270 -58.55 -5.01 31.35
CA VAL A 270 -59.31 -3.77 31.60
C VAL A 270 -60.60 -4.15 32.30
N VAL A 271 -60.71 -3.81 33.56
CA VAL A 271 -61.98 -3.98 34.34
C VAL A 271 -62.84 -2.74 34.07
N LEU A 272 -63.92 -2.94 33.31
CA LEU A 272 -64.91 -1.90 33.06
C LEU A 272 -65.96 -1.94 34.18
N PRO A 273 -66.23 -0.82 34.90
CA PRO A 273 -67.31 -0.79 35.87
C PRO A 273 -68.68 -0.88 35.18
N ALA A 274 -69.54 -1.75 35.65
CA ALA A 274 -70.88 -1.89 35.19
C ALA A 274 -71.69 -0.58 35.46
N SER A 275 -72.31 -0.07 34.41
CA SER A 275 -72.98 1.23 34.31
C SER A 275 -74.01 1.51 35.43
N THR A 276 -73.86 2.68 36.10
CA THR A 276 -74.92 3.38 36.78
C THR A 276 -75.33 4.61 35.95
N PRO A 277 -76.64 4.95 35.85
CA PRO A 277 -77.08 6.11 35.07
C PRO A 277 -76.68 7.41 35.79
N GLY A 278 -75.76 8.16 35.15
CA GLY A 278 -75.21 9.41 35.65
C GLY A 278 -73.67 9.49 35.60
N GLY A 279 -72.95 8.37 35.33
CA GLY A 279 -71.55 8.23 35.60
C GLY A 279 -70.60 8.45 34.45
N TYR A 280 -70.98 9.12 33.33
CA TYR A 280 -70.08 9.36 32.25
C TYR A 280 -68.87 10.27 32.62
N GLN A 281 -69.06 11.21 33.53
CA GLN A 281 -68.00 12.07 34.04
C GLN A 281 -67.09 11.33 35.04
N ASP A 282 -67.58 10.44 35.85
CA ASP A 282 -66.78 9.62 36.77
C ASP A 282 -66.01 8.55 36.04
N MET A 283 -66.56 7.99 34.99
CA MET A 283 -65.81 7.02 34.12
C MET A 283 -64.66 7.68 33.37
N TYR A 284 -64.82 8.92 32.90
CA TYR A 284 -63.77 9.67 32.23
C TYR A 284 -62.63 9.95 33.21
N SER A 285 -62.91 10.34 34.44
CA SER A 285 -61.88 10.59 35.46
C SER A 285 -61.15 9.31 35.86
N GLN A 286 -61.86 8.16 35.95
CA GLN A 286 -61.26 6.86 36.26
C GLN A 286 -60.38 6.33 35.11
N ILE A 287 -60.80 6.52 33.86
CA ILE A 287 -59.95 6.14 32.67
C ILE A 287 -58.69 7.01 32.58
N THR A 288 -58.82 8.31 32.84
CA THR A 288 -57.71 9.22 32.87
C THR A 288 -56.70 8.87 33.96
N GLN A 289 -57.18 8.50 35.11
CA GLN A 289 -56.37 8.06 36.25
C GLN A 289 -55.74 6.69 36.03
N ALA A 290 -56.44 5.75 35.38
CA ALA A 290 -55.87 4.47 34.97
C ALA A 290 -54.79 4.61 33.89
N MET A 291 -54.93 5.57 32.94
CA MET A 291 -53.90 5.90 31.97
C MET A 291 -52.65 6.54 32.60
N MET A 292 -52.81 7.45 33.55
CA MET A 292 -51.70 8.05 34.29
C MET A 292 -50.89 7.01 35.08
N THR A 293 -51.60 6.11 35.79
CA THR A 293 -50.96 5.03 36.56
C THR A 293 -50.29 3.98 35.66
N ALA A 294 -50.83 3.72 34.46
CA ALA A 294 -50.20 2.82 33.48
C ALA A 294 -48.91 3.44 32.87
N ASN A 295 -48.90 4.75 32.67
CA ASN A 295 -47.72 5.45 32.15
C ASN A 295 -46.61 5.53 33.20
N GLU A 296 -46.93 5.79 34.46
CA GLU A 296 -45.99 5.79 35.59
C GLU A 296 -45.35 4.39 35.84
N THR A 297 -46.13 3.32 35.65
CA THR A 297 -45.59 1.95 35.76
C THR A 297 -44.75 1.55 34.57
N ALA A 298 -45.01 2.06 33.36
CA ALA A 298 -44.19 1.84 32.19
C ALA A 298 -42.83 2.56 32.31
N GLU A 299 -42.81 3.78 32.85
CA GLU A 299 -41.57 4.52 33.10
C GLU A 299 -40.71 3.87 34.20
N ARG A 300 -41.34 3.34 35.26
CA ARG A 300 -40.62 2.59 36.31
C ARG A 300 -40.03 1.25 35.81
N SER A 301 -40.70 0.58 34.86
CA SER A 301 -40.21 -0.67 34.28
C SER A 301 -39.06 -0.45 33.28
N ALA A 302 -38.93 0.73 32.67
CA ALA A 302 -37.84 1.09 31.76
C ALA A 302 -36.56 1.49 32.51
N TYR A 303 -36.63 1.78 33.81
CA TYR A 303 -35.48 2.12 34.64
C TYR A 303 -35.00 0.90 35.42
N THR A 304 -34.27 -0.02 34.75
CA THR A 304 -33.43 -1.00 35.45
C THR A 304 -32.05 -0.35 35.64
N PRO A 305 -31.57 -0.12 36.86
CA PRO A 305 -30.23 0.40 37.09
C PRO A 305 -29.21 -0.64 36.62
N LYS A 306 -28.29 -0.21 35.71
CA LYS A 306 -27.14 -0.98 35.25
C LYS A 306 -26.31 -1.38 36.47
N PRO A 307 -25.90 -2.65 36.64
CA PRO A 307 -25.09 -3.06 37.77
C PRO A 307 -23.77 -2.29 37.78
N SER A 308 -23.47 -1.66 38.91
CA SER A 308 -22.21 -0.97 39.18
C SER A 308 -21.08 -2.01 39.16
N HIS A 309 -20.14 -1.90 38.20
CA HIS A 309 -18.87 -2.59 38.28
C HIS A 309 -18.06 -2.03 39.44
N THR A 310 -18.10 -2.73 40.55
CA THR A 310 -17.21 -2.50 41.68
C THR A 310 -16.03 -3.47 41.58
N ALA A 311 -14.84 -2.91 41.83
CA ALA A 311 -13.60 -3.56 42.16
C ALA A 311 -12.67 -3.94 40.99
N ALA A 312 -11.70 -3.05 40.74
CA ALA A 312 -10.40 -3.40 40.19
C ALA A 312 -9.58 -4.20 41.21
N PRO A 313 -8.90 -5.26 40.85
CA PRO A 313 -7.93 -5.92 41.73
C PRO A 313 -6.66 -5.09 41.86
N SER A 314 -6.23 -4.91 43.10
CA SER A 314 -4.97 -4.30 43.50
C SER A 314 -3.77 -5.08 42.94
N VAL A 315 -2.89 -4.39 42.21
CA VAL A 315 -1.56 -4.88 41.79
C VAL A 315 -0.63 -4.82 43.00
N PRO A 316 0.09 -5.89 43.40
CA PRO A 316 1.14 -5.81 44.38
C PRO A 316 2.39 -5.18 43.75
N ARG A 317 2.93 -4.18 44.43
CA ARG A 317 4.30 -3.65 44.21
C ARG A 317 5.33 -4.72 44.64
N ILE A 318 6.17 -5.12 43.69
CA ILE A 318 7.57 -5.50 43.96
C ILE A 318 8.45 -4.77 42.98
#